data_9d39d05338bd83e8f8cb1c14c6ec10f5
#
_entry.id   9d39d05338bd83e8f8cb1c14c6ec10f5
#
_cell.length_a   1.000
_cell.length_b   1.000
_cell.length_c   1.000
_cell.angle_alpha   90.00
_cell.angle_beta   90.00
_cell.angle_gamma   90.00
#
_symmetry.space_group_name_H-M   'P 1'
#
loop_
_entity.id
_entity.type
_entity.pdbx_description
1 polymer ?
#
loop_
_entity_poly.entity_id
_entity_poly.type
_entity_poly.pdbx_seq_one_letter_code
_entity_poly.pdbx_strand_id
1 'polypeptide(L)'
;MKNVLATIIGFIVASVTVYIFESLIGQNLFPLPEGANPMDMEWIKNNMELIPVGSKIFVVIAHFAGIVVGMLVAAMISKKSMVPTYIVGSLMLAATFFNIVMLPKELWFTLSDVVLVIIGFLVGRQLGMKKITTEV
;
A
#
# COMPACT_ATOMS: atom_id res chain seq x y z
N MET A 1 -3.26 -20.04 -15.52
CA MET A 1 -2.43 -20.26 -14.32
C MET A 1 -1.44 -19.10 -14.03
N LYS A 2 -0.63 -18.62 -14.99
CA LYS A 2 0.33 -17.52 -14.75
C LYS A 2 -0.29 -16.23 -14.22
N ASN A 3 -1.46 -15.82 -14.74
CA ASN A 3 -2.13 -14.59 -14.28
C ASN A 3 -2.62 -14.71 -12.82
N VAL A 4 -3.11 -15.86 -12.41
CA VAL A 4 -3.53 -16.10 -11.02
C VAL A 4 -2.32 -16.03 -10.10
N LEU A 5 -1.23 -16.71 -10.45
CA LEU A 5 0.02 -16.66 -9.68
C LEU A 5 0.57 -15.22 -9.60
N ALA A 6 0.57 -14.50 -10.72
CA ALA A 6 1.01 -13.10 -10.78
C ALA A 6 0.19 -12.20 -9.85
N THR A 7 -1.13 -12.39 -9.80
CA THR A 7 -2.01 -11.65 -8.89
C THR A 7 -1.69 -11.96 -7.42
N ILE A 8 -1.59 -13.25 -7.08
CA ILE A 8 -1.33 -13.67 -5.69
C ILE A 8 0.03 -13.15 -5.21
N ILE A 9 1.09 -13.38 -5.98
CA ILE A 9 2.45 -12.95 -5.62
C ILE A 9 2.54 -11.42 -5.59
N GLY A 10 1.96 -10.73 -6.58
CA GLY A 10 1.92 -9.27 -6.61
C GLY A 10 1.23 -8.68 -5.38
N PHE A 11 0.12 -9.26 -4.94
CA PHE A 11 -0.60 -8.81 -3.75
C PHE A 11 0.18 -9.11 -2.45
N ILE A 12 0.80 -10.28 -2.35
CA ILE A 12 1.66 -10.62 -1.20
C ILE A 12 2.83 -9.63 -1.10
N VAL A 13 3.51 -9.37 -2.22
CA VAL A 13 4.64 -8.43 -2.25
C VAL A 13 4.19 -7.01 -1.91
N ALA A 14 3.02 -6.56 -2.41
CA ALA A 14 2.43 -5.28 -2.01
C ALA A 14 2.24 -5.20 -0.49
N SER A 15 1.62 -6.22 0.12
CA SER A 15 1.35 -6.27 1.55
C SER A 15 2.65 -6.30 2.39
N VAL A 16 3.64 -7.08 1.96
CA VAL A 16 4.97 -7.12 2.61
C VAL A 16 5.67 -5.75 2.51
N THR A 17 5.56 -5.08 1.36
CA THR A 17 6.13 -3.73 1.17
C THR A 17 5.47 -2.73 2.13
N VAL A 18 4.14 -2.74 2.25
CA VAL A 18 3.43 -1.91 3.22
C VAL A 18 3.93 -2.19 4.63
N TYR A 19 3.99 -3.45 5.04
CA TYR A 19 4.48 -3.84 6.36
C TYR A 19 5.90 -3.35 6.65
N ILE A 20 6.82 -3.47 5.68
CA ILE A 20 8.20 -2.99 5.84
C ILE A 20 8.24 -1.48 6.09
N PHE A 21 7.55 -0.70 5.25
CA PHE A 21 7.58 0.76 5.38
C PHE A 21 6.84 1.26 6.62
N GLU A 22 5.69 0.69 6.94
CA GLU A 22 4.88 1.11 8.08
C GLU A 22 5.45 0.61 9.40
N SER A 23 5.64 -0.70 9.53
CA SER A 23 5.98 -1.33 10.81
C SER A 23 7.47 -1.40 11.07
N LEU A 24 8.31 -1.79 10.08
CA LEU A 24 9.75 -1.91 10.32
C LEU A 24 10.47 -0.56 10.23
N ILE A 25 10.09 0.32 9.31
CA ILE A 25 10.77 1.62 9.16
C ILE A 25 10.04 2.70 9.96
N GLY A 26 8.76 2.89 9.70
CA GLY A 26 7.98 3.98 10.27
C GLY A 26 7.92 3.94 11.78
N GLN A 27 7.61 2.78 12.37
CA GLN A 27 7.51 2.63 13.83
C GLN A 27 8.88 2.66 14.54
N ASN A 28 9.96 2.25 13.86
CA ASN A 28 11.30 2.38 14.44
C ASN A 28 11.81 3.83 14.44
N LEU A 29 11.48 4.62 13.41
CA LEU A 29 11.85 6.03 13.34
C LEU A 29 10.94 6.94 14.18
N PHE A 30 9.67 6.59 14.26
CA PHE A 30 8.62 7.31 14.96
C PHE A 30 7.81 6.36 15.83
N PRO A 31 8.38 5.91 16.98
CA PRO A 31 7.75 4.89 17.81
C PRO A 31 6.39 5.38 18.32
N LEU A 32 5.47 4.46 18.44
CA LEU A 32 4.18 4.69 19.08
C LEU A 32 4.38 4.96 20.59
N PRO A 33 3.41 5.62 21.25
CA PRO A 33 3.46 5.82 22.70
C PRO A 33 3.61 4.52 23.47
N GLU A 34 4.21 4.58 24.67
CA GLU A 34 4.34 3.42 25.54
C GLU A 34 2.97 2.78 25.84
N GLY A 35 2.91 1.47 25.73
CA GLY A 35 1.68 0.69 25.92
C GLY A 35 0.77 0.61 24.69
N ALA A 36 1.10 1.32 23.59
CA ALA A 36 0.35 1.22 22.35
C ALA A 36 0.58 -0.16 21.70
N ASN A 37 -0.53 -0.76 21.23
CA ASN A 37 -0.48 -1.97 20.42
C ASN A 37 -0.85 -1.62 18.97
N PRO A 38 0.10 -1.68 18.01
CA PRO A 38 -0.18 -1.37 16.61
C PRO A 38 -1.17 -2.35 15.94
N MET A 39 -1.44 -3.50 16.56
CA MET A 39 -2.43 -4.47 16.08
C MET A 39 -3.82 -4.28 16.71
N ASP A 40 -3.94 -3.38 17.67
CA ASP A 40 -5.20 -3.04 18.32
C ASP A 40 -5.89 -1.89 17.59
N MET A 41 -6.79 -2.23 16.69
CA MET A 41 -7.53 -1.26 15.89
C MET A 41 -8.41 -0.35 16.75
N GLU A 42 -8.92 -0.82 17.87
CA GLU A 42 -9.73 0.01 18.78
C GLU A 42 -8.86 1.03 19.51
N TRP A 43 -7.68 0.61 19.97
CA TRP A 43 -6.71 1.54 20.53
C TRP A 43 -6.31 2.64 19.52
N ILE A 44 -5.94 2.23 18.29
CA ILE A 44 -5.56 3.17 17.22
C ILE A 44 -6.69 4.15 16.95
N LYS A 45 -7.92 3.65 16.82
CA LYS A 45 -9.10 4.48 16.55
C LYS A 45 -9.35 5.53 17.63
N ASN A 46 -9.16 5.16 18.88
CA ASN A 46 -9.43 6.04 20.03
C ASN A 46 -8.25 6.97 20.37
N ASN A 47 -7.05 6.71 19.85
CA ASN A 47 -5.83 7.43 20.18
C ASN A 47 -5.08 7.95 18.94
N MET A 48 -5.78 8.17 17.82
CA MET A 48 -5.18 8.63 16.57
C MET A 48 -4.34 9.90 16.74
N GLU A 49 -4.76 10.81 17.60
CA GLU A 49 -4.06 12.05 17.91
C GLU A 49 -2.71 11.85 18.61
N LEU A 50 -2.53 10.72 19.33
CA LEU A 50 -1.28 10.36 20.00
C LEU A 50 -0.25 9.73 19.07
N ILE A 51 -0.68 9.30 17.88
CA ILE A 51 0.21 8.70 16.90
C ILE A 51 1.10 9.78 16.27
N PRO A 52 2.43 9.63 16.29
CA PRO A 52 3.35 10.61 15.73
C PRO A 52 3.05 10.91 14.25
N VAL A 53 3.16 12.18 13.86
CA VAL A 53 2.95 12.62 12.47
C VAL A 53 3.88 11.89 11.50
N GLY A 54 5.14 11.65 11.90
CA GLY A 54 6.10 10.90 11.10
C GLY A 54 5.62 9.47 10.82
N SER A 55 5.02 8.79 11.80
CA SER A 55 4.43 7.46 11.63
C SER A 55 3.28 7.49 10.60
N LYS A 56 2.40 8.49 10.67
CA LYS A 56 1.31 8.69 9.69
C LYS A 56 1.82 8.94 8.28
N ILE A 57 2.91 9.72 8.12
CA ILE A 57 3.57 9.94 6.82
C ILE A 57 4.10 8.62 6.26
N PHE A 58 4.70 7.77 7.10
CA PHE A 58 5.18 6.47 6.65
C PHE A 58 4.06 5.51 6.24
N VAL A 59 2.87 5.60 6.83
CA VAL A 59 1.68 4.87 6.35
C VAL A 59 1.33 5.28 4.92
N VAL A 60 1.31 6.58 4.64
CA VAL A 60 1.01 7.09 3.28
C VAL A 60 2.08 6.64 2.27
N ILE A 61 3.36 6.72 2.64
CA ILE A 61 4.47 6.22 1.81
C ILE A 61 4.36 4.70 1.61
N ALA A 62 3.98 3.95 2.64
CA ALA A 62 3.81 2.50 2.60
C ALA A 62 2.73 2.09 1.59
N HIS A 63 1.57 2.75 1.61
CA HIS A 63 0.49 2.49 0.67
C HIS A 63 0.91 2.80 -0.77
N PHE A 64 1.56 3.94 -1.00
CA PHE A 64 2.12 4.29 -2.31
C PHE A 64 3.13 3.25 -2.81
N ALA A 65 4.15 2.94 -1.99
CA ALA A 65 5.18 1.98 -2.35
C ALA A 65 4.61 0.58 -2.59
N GLY A 66 3.71 0.13 -1.71
CA GLY A 66 3.07 -1.17 -1.81
C GLY A 66 2.31 -1.35 -3.11
N ILE A 67 1.47 -0.37 -3.49
CA ILE A 67 0.71 -0.45 -4.74
C ILE A 67 1.63 -0.44 -5.98
N VAL A 68 2.66 0.42 -6.01
CA VAL A 68 3.60 0.49 -7.13
C VAL A 68 4.38 -0.81 -7.29
N VAL A 69 4.98 -1.32 -6.21
CA VAL A 69 5.80 -2.53 -6.23
C VAL A 69 4.95 -3.77 -6.53
N GLY A 70 3.79 -3.90 -5.90
CA GLY A 70 2.88 -5.02 -6.14
C GLY A 70 2.39 -5.10 -7.57
N MET A 71 1.97 -3.97 -8.14
CA MET A 71 1.56 -3.89 -9.55
C MET A 71 2.70 -4.21 -10.51
N LEU A 72 3.91 -3.72 -10.24
CA LEU A 72 5.09 -4.01 -11.05
C LEU A 72 5.44 -5.50 -11.02
N VAL A 73 5.46 -6.12 -9.85
CA VAL A 73 5.75 -7.56 -9.70
C VAL A 73 4.70 -8.40 -10.42
N ALA A 74 3.41 -8.04 -10.31
CA ALA A 74 2.34 -8.72 -11.04
C ALA A 74 2.57 -8.65 -12.57
N ALA A 75 2.96 -7.49 -13.10
CA ALA A 75 3.30 -7.33 -14.52
C ALA A 75 4.50 -8.21 -14.93
N MET A 76 5.57 -8.21 -14.12
CA MET A 76 6.78 -8.99 -14.39
C MET A 76 6.53 -10.50 -14.44
N ILE A 77 5.62 -11.01 -13.62
CA ILE A 77 5.27 -12.43 -13.58
C ILE A 77 4.33 -12.80 -14.73
N SER A 78 3.33 -11.97 -15.02
CA SER A 78 2.34 -12.24 -16.06
C SER A 78 2.93 -12.16 -17.46
N LYS A 79 3.89 -11.27 -17.71
CA LYS A 79 4.65 -11.04 -18.94
C LYS A 79 3.85 -10.58 -20.17
N LYS A 80 2.60 -11.00 -20.30
CA LYS A 80 1.76 -10.77 -21.49
C LYS A 80 0.40 -10.12 -21.19
N SER A 81 0.07 -9.89 -19.93
CA SER A 81 -1.25 -9.43 -19.54
C SER A 81 -1.18 -8.40 -18.43
N MET A 82 -1.87 -7.27 -18.61
CA MET A 82 -2.05 -6.26 -17.57
C MET A 82 -3.14 -6.61 -16.55
N VAL A 83 -3.91 -7.66 -16.78
CA VAL A 83 -5.04 -8.03 -15.89
C VAL A 83 -4.59 -8.25 -14.44
N PRO A 84 -3.52 -9.05 -14.14
CA PRO A 84 -3.04 -9.19 -12.77
C PRO A 84 -2.61 -7.87 -12.13
N THR A 85 -1.96 -7.00 -12.89
CA THR A 85 -1.52 -5.68 -12.45
C THR A 85 -2.71 -4.83 -12.00
N TYR A 86 -3.77 -4.80 -12.80
CA TYR A 86 -4.99 -4.05 -12.43
C TYR A 86 -5.71 -4.66 -11.23
N ILE A 87 -5.77 -5.99 -11.14
CA ILE A 87 -6.39 -6.64 -9.98
C ILE A 87 -5.63 -6.29 -8.69
N VAL A 88 -4.30 -6.41 -8.70
CA VAL A 88 -3.47 -6.03 -7.53
C VAL A 88 -3.66 -4.57 -7.17
N GLY A 89 -3.61 -3.67 -8.15
CA GLY A 89 -3.83 -2.24 -7.92
C GLY A 89 -5.21 -1.94 -7.33
N SER A 90 -6.26 -2.57 -7.86
CA SER A 90 -7.63 -2.40 -7.35
C SER A 90 -7.81 -2.94 -5.93
N LEU A 91 -7.20 -4.08 -5.61
CA LEU A 91 -7.22 -4.63 -4.25
C LEU A 91 -6.51 -3.71 -3.26
N MET A 92 -5.38 -3.13 -3.65
CA MET A 92 -4.65 -2.18 -2.80
C MET A 92 -5.43 -0.86 -2.60
N LEU A 93 -6.10 -0.34 -3.66
CA LEU A 93 -7.00 0.80 -3.53
C LEU A 93 -8.16 0.49 -2.58
N ALA A 94 -8.79 -0.68 -2.71
CA ALA A 94 -9.87 -1.10 -1.83
C ALA A 94 -9.41 -1.25 -0.38
N ALA A 95 -8.23 -1.82 -0.14
CA ALA A 95 -7.64 -1.96 1.19
C ALA A 95 -7.35 -0.60 1.84
N THR A 96 -6.78 0.35 1.08
CA THR A 96 -6.54 1.72 1.55
C THR A 96 -7.84 2.43 1.86
N PHE A 97 -8.85 2.32 0.99
CA PHE A 97 -10.17 2.90 1.22
C PHE A 97 -10.84 2.31 2.47
N PHE A 98 -10.76 0.99 2.64
CA PHE A 98 -11.27 0.33 3.86
C PHE A 98 -10.57 0.85 5.12
N ASN A 99 -9.24 1.02 5.08
CA ASN A 99 -8.46 1.59 6.17
C ASN A 99 -8.91 3.03 6.52
N ILE A 100 -9.18 3.86 5.49
CA ILE A 100 -9.67 5.23 5.68
C ILE A 100 -11.06 5.25 6.35
N VAL A 101 -11.95 4.35 5.94
CA VAL A 101 -13.32 4.29 6.51
C VAL A 101 -13.31 3.76 7.95
N MET A 102 -12.43 2.80 8.24
CA MET A 102 -12.37 2.17 9.56
C MET A 102 -11.66 3.01 10.63
N LEU A 103 -10.74 3.89 10.23
CA LEU A 103 -9.95 4.70 11.15
C LEU A 103 -10.30 6.19 10.99
N PRO A 104 -10.63 6.90 12.09
CA PRO A 104 -10.81 8.35 12.06
C PRO A 104 -9.45 9.02 11.87
N LYS A 105 -9.16 9.49 10.67
CA LYS A 105 -7.93 10.17 10.32
C LYS A 105 -8.15 11.68 10.22
N GLU A 106 -7.12 12.46 10.52
CA GLU A 106 -7.14 13.89 10.23
C GLU A 106 -7.29 14.12 8.71
N LEU A 107 -7.90 15.25 8.34
CA LEU A 107 -8.20 15.57 6.94
C LEU A 107 -6.94 15.53 6.04
N TRP A 108 -5.83 16.11 6.50
CA TRP A 108 -4.56 16.14 5.76
C TRP A 108 -4.03 14.72 5.50
N PHE A 109 -4.14 13.83 6.51
CA PHE A 109 -3.69 12.45 6.41
C PHE A 109 -4.54 11.66 5.40
N THR A 110 -5.87 11.78 5.50
CA THR A 110 -6.80 11.16 4.55
C THR A 110 -6.57 11.63 3.13
N LEU A 111 -6.45 12.95 2.91
CA LEU A 111 -6.22 13.52 1.58
C LEU A 111 -4.89 13.08 0.99
N SER A 112 -3.82 13.09 1.80
CA SER A 112 -2.49 12.65 1.35
C SER A 112 -2.49 11.16 0.96
N ASP A 113 -3.15 10.32 1.77
CA ASP A 113 -3.25 8.89 1.52
C ASP A 113 -4.01 8.60 0.21
N VAL A 114 -5.18 9.22 0.03
CA VAL A 114 -5.98 9.08 -1.21
C VAL A 114 -5.20 9.55 -2.43
N VAL A 115 -4.59 10.73 -2.38
CA VAL A 115 -3.86 11.29 -3.52
C VAL A 115 -2.67 10.40 -3.88
N LEU A 116 -1.86 10.02 -2.90
CA LEU A 116 -0.65 9.24 -3.17
C LEU A 116 -0.96 7.80 -3.61
N VAL A 117 -2.01 7.17 -3.10
CA VAL A 117 -2.38 5.83 -3.57
C VAL A 117 -2.92 5.85 -5.00
N ILE A 118 -3.63 6.91 -5.41
CA ILE A 118 -4.06 7.10 -6.80
C ILE A 118 -2.84 7.32 -7.71
N ILE A 119 -1.91 8.18 -7.30
CA ILE A 119 -0.65 8.39 -8.04
C ILE A 119 0.13 7.07 -8.12
N GLY A 120 0.22 6.31 -7.03
CA GLY A 120 0.85 5.00 -6.98
C GLY A 120 0.24 4.02 -7.98
N PHE A 121 -1.09 3.98 -8.09
CA PHE A 121 -1.78 3.17 -9.08
C PHE A 121 -1.40 3.57 -10.52
N LEU A 122 -1.38 4.86 -10.83
CA LEU A 122 -1.01 5.37 -12.16
C LEU A 122 0.45 5.06 -12.49
N VAL A 123 1.36 5.23 -11.53
CA VAL A 123 2.79 4.89 -11.69
C VAL A 123 2.95 3.38 -11.87
N GLY A 124 2.33 2.56 -11.03
CA GLY A 124 2.37 1.10 -11.13
C GLY A 124 1.82 0.59 -12.47
N ARG A 125 0.72 1.18 -12.95
CA ARG A 125 0.18 0.92 -14.29
C ARG A 125 1.19 1.25 -15.38
N GLN A 126 1.80 2.43 -15.35
CA GLN A 126 2.75 2.87 -16.37
C GLN A 126 4.01 1.99 -16.40
N LEU A 127 4.56 1.65 -15.23
CA LEU A 127 5.71 0.77 -15.13
C LEU A 127 5.38 -0.66 -15.60
N GLY A 128 4.21 -1.16 -15.24
CA GLY A 128 3.73 -2.48 -15.68
C GLY A 128 3.56 -2.56 -17.20
N MET A 129 2.97 -1.54 -17.81
CA MET A 129 2.83 -1.48 -19.28
C MET A 129 4.18 -1.50 -19.99
N LYS A 130 5.16 -0.69 -19.53
CA LYS A 130 6.52 -0.69 -20.09
C LYS A 130 7.16 -2.07 -20.02
N LYS A 131 6.99 -2.78 -18.89
CA LYS A 131 7.57 -4.10 -18.69
C LYS A 131 7.00 -5.14 -19.66
N ILE A 132 5.67 -5.13 -19.84
CA ILE A 132 5.00 -6.06 -20.76
C ILE A 132 5.38 -5.76 -22.22
N THR A 133 5.46 -4.49 -22.62
CA THR A 133 5.81 -4.09 -23.99
C THR A 133 7.27 -4.46 -24.36
N THR A 134 8.18 -4.45 -23.39
CA THR A 134 9.60 -4.76 -23.63
C THR A 134 9.84 -6.27 -23.81
N GLU A 135 8.93 -7.13 -23.33
CA GLU A 135 9.06 -8.59 -23.43
C GLU A 135 8.29 -9.22 -24.63
N VAL A 136 7.67 -8.38 -25.48
CA VAL A 136 7.01 -8.76 -26.74
C VAL A 136 7.88 -8.40 -27.91
#